data_2e493fe535e5cf2b2feab6967e3ddba1
#
_entry.id   2e493fe535e5cf2b2feab6967e3ddba1
#
_cell.length_a   1.000
_cell.length_b   1.000
_cell.length_c   1.000
_cell.angle_alpha   90.00
_cell.angle_beta   90.00
_cell.angle_gamma   90.00
#
_symmetry.space_group_name_H-M   'P 1'
#
loop_
_entity.id
_entity.type
_entity.pdbx_description
1 polymer ?
#
loop_
_entity_poly.entity_id
_entity_poly.type
_entity_poly.pdbx_seq_one_letter_code
_entity_poly.pdbx_strand_id
1 'polypeptide(L)'
;MRDMRVHRRNGHVWLCCLALFAAACTTAPPRGTLASPSAEILPTDARAMAYGATTAQVLRNSEMADKVRALFGPDWMPGTPRAGQMLVPGAEAYFEQGAMVRLLRIGGTDYIAVSGCVPGNCDSRHALLLIEVGGGRLFARLDEGGFVHYYGYGSEGVMRDTAQLIADSGYRALYPPGSRYQRART
;
A
#
# COMPACT_ATOMS: atom_id res chain seq x y z
N MET A 1 82.41 -21.38 14.07
CA MET A 1 83.41 -20.55 13.31
C MET A 1 82.64 -19.37 12.73
N ARG A 2 83.08 -18.21 13.26
CA ARG A 2 82.99 -16.88 12.56
C ARG A 2 81.67 -16.40 12.08
N ASP A 3 81.24 -15.18 12.24
CA ASP A 3 81.84 -14.04 12.91
C ASP A 3 80.72 -12.97 13.07
N MET A 4 80.81 -12.23 14.13
CA MET A 4 80.08 -11.01 14.44
C MET A 4 80.23 -9.97 13.32
N ARG A 5 79.23 -9.20 13.05
CA ARG A 5 79.37 -7.76 12.96
C ARG A 5 78.07 -6.99 13.25
N VAL A 6 78.16 -6.32 14.34
CA VAL A 6 77.33 -5.18 14.75
C VAL A 6 77.54 -4.03 13.74
N HIS A 7 76.47 -3.42 13.28
CA HIS A 7 76.57 -2.02 12.87
C HIS A 7 75.31 -1.23 13.36
N ARG A 8 75.70 -0.28 14.09
CA ARG A 8 74.97 0.76 14.82
C ARG A 8 74.50 1.86 13.87
N ARG A 9 73.44 2.59 14.30
CA ARG A 9 73.02 3.97 13.94
C ARG A 9 72.24 4.14 12.63
N ASN A 10 71.02 4.65 12.65
CA ASN A 10 70.75 6.08 12.92
C ASN A 10 69.25 6.26 13.15
N GLY A 11 68.91 7.02 14.16
CA GLY A 11 67.58 7.50 14.42
C GLY A 11 67.14 8.49 13.34
N HIS A 12 65.94 8.28 12.90
CA HIS A 12 65.12 9.32 12.28
C HIS A 12 63.81 9.37 13.00
N VAL A 13 63.68 10.44 13.75
CA VAL A 13 62.45 10.97 14.29
C VAL A 13 61.51 11.17 13.12
N TRP A 14 60.50 10.34 13.01
CA TRP A 14 59.38 10.63 12.14
C TRP A 14 58.24 11.17 12.99
N LEU A 15 58.07 12.47 12.82
CA LEU A 15 56.99 13.27 13.36
C LEU A 15 55.63 12.62 13.03
N CYS A 16 54.82 12.44 14.07
CA CYS A 16 53.42 12.09 14.00
C CYS A 16 52.64 13.14 13.19
N CYS A 17 52.19 12.80 12.01
CA CYS A 17 51.03 13.43 11.41
C CYS A 17 49.79 12.69 11.87
N LEU A 18 49.25 13.13 13.01
CA LEU A 18 47.89 12.83 13.41
C LEU A 18 46.92 13.45 12.38
N ALA A 19 46.58 12.69 11.34
CA ALA A 19 45.47 13.02 10.48
C ALA A 19 44.19 12.80 11.27
N LEU A 20 43.62 13.88 11.77
CA LEU A 20 42.25 13.96 12.26
C LEU A 20 41.30 13.64 11.10
N PHE A 21 40.92 12.39 10.97
CA PHE A 21 39.75 12.03 10.17
C PHE A 21 38.50 12.58 10.89
N ALA A 22 38.14 13.81 10.55
CA ALA A 22 36.81 14.30 10.82
C ALA A 22 35.83 13.37 10.05
N ALA A 23 35.24 12.41 10.75
CA ALA A 23 34.14 11.65 10.27
C ALA A 23 32.99 12.65 10.05
N ALA A 24 32.87 13.14 8.82
CA ALA A 24 31.68 13.83 8.38
C ALA A 24 30.54 12.79 8.43
N CYS A 25 29.78 12.80 9.53
CA CYS A 25 28.47 12.20 9.56
C CYS A 25 27.64 12.91 8.48
N THR A 26 27.64 12.37 7.27
CA THR A 26 26.65 12.75 6.27
C THR A 26 25.31 12.29 6.81
N THR A 27 24.61 13.20 7.50
CA THR A 27 23.19 13.03 7.78
C THR A 27 22.51 12.82 6.44
N ALA A 28 22.05 11.58 6.20
CA ALA A 28 21.22 11.31 5.03
C ALA A 28 20.09 12.35 5.00
N PRO A 29 19.80 12.96 3.84
CA PRO A 29 18.71 13.91 3.77
C PRO A 29 17.44 13.22 4.29
N PRO A 30 16.60 13.92 5.07
CA PRO A 30 15.34 13.36 5.53
C PRO A 30 14.60 12.83 4.29
N ARG A 31 14.23 11.55 4.32
CA ARG A 31 13.37 10.96 3.27
C ARG A 31 12.16 11.85 3.18
N GLY A 32 12.05 12.61 2.08
CA GLY A 32 10.92 13.48 1.85
C GLY A 32 9.66 12.63 2.01
N THR A 33 8.80 13.03 2.93
CA THR A 33 7.49 12.40 3.10
C THR A 33 6.78 12.58 1.78
N LEU A 34 6.51 11.47 1.07
CA LEU A 34 5.74 11.53 -0.17
C LEU A 34 4.39 12.16 0.17
N ALA A 35 4.09 13.31 -0.44
CA ALA A 35 2.81 13.95 -0.24
C ALA A 35 1.70 13.03 -0.76
N SER A 36 0.65 12.84 0.03
CA SER A 36 -0.53 12.11 -0.44
C SER A 36 -1.11 12.80 -1.68
N PRO A 37 -1.37 12.06 -2.77
CA PRO A 37 -2.01 12.65 -3.94
C PRO A 37 -3.39 13.17 -3.58
N SER A 38 -3.81 14.28 -4.22
CA SER A 38 -5.17 14.79 -4.10
C SER A 38 -6.15 13.76 -4.67
N ALA A 39 -7.31 13.65 -4.04
CA ALA A 39 -8.40 12.78 -4.51
C ALA A 39 -9.70 13.57 -4.58
N GLU A 40 -10.44 13.40 -5.69
CA GLU A 40 -11.69 14.07 -5.99
C GLU A 40 -12.73 13.04 -6.45
N ILE A 41 -13.98 13.18 -5.99
CA ILE A 41 -15.10 12.39 -6.49
C ILE A 41 -15.64 13.08 -7.74
N LEU A 42 -15.60 12.38 -8.85
CA LEU A 42 -16.14 12.85 -10.12
C LEU A 42 -17.61 12.45 -10.30
N PRO A 43 -18.36 13.13 -11.17
CA PRO A 43 -19.66 12.64 -11.61
C PRO A 43 -19.54 11.24 -12.19
N THR A 44 -20.48 10.36 -11.81
CA THR A 44 -20.52 8.99 -12.35
C THR A 44 -20.96 9.01 -13.80
N ASP A 45 -20.12 8.53 -14.70
CA ASP A 45 -20.38 8.43 -16.14
C ASP A 45 -20.14 7.00 -16.65
N ALA A 46 -20.14 6.82 -17.96
CA ALA A 46 -19.94 5.51 -18.60
C ALA A 46 -18.61 4.84 -18.21
N ARG A 47 -17.55 5.62 -17.89
CA ARG A 47 -16.25 5.08 -17.46
C ARG A 47 -16.37 4.37 -16.12
N ALA A 48 -17.12 4.95 -15.19
CA ALA A 48 -17.36 4.36 -13.88
C ALA A 48 -18.08 3.01 -13.99
N MET A 49 -18.97 2.87 -14.96
CA MET A 49 -19.81 1.69 -15.17
C MET A 49 -19.21 0.68 -16.15
N ALA A 50 -17.98 0.85 -16.60
CA ALA A 50 -17.34 0.00 -17.61
C ALA A 50 -17.37 -1.50 -17.24
N TYR A 51 -17.30 -1.83 -15.96
CA TYR A 51 -17.31 -3.21 -15.45
C TYR A 51 -18.57 -3.56 -14.67
N GLY A 52 -19.52 -2.63 -14.52
CA GLY A 52 -20.76 -2.77 -13.78
C GLY A 52 -21.05 -1.57 -12.90
N ALA A 53 -22.31 -1.38 -12.54
CA ALA A 53 -22.78 -0.25 -11.73
C ALA A 53 -22.68 -0.50 -10.22
N THR A 54 -22.52 -1.74 -9.80
CA THR A 54 -22.45 -2.14 -8.38
C THR A 54 -21.23 -3.00 -8.11
N THR A 55 -20.80 -3.05 -6.85
CA THR A 55 -19.73 -3.92 -6.39
C THR A 55 -19.92 -5.36 -6.87
N ALA A 56 -21.10 -5.92 -6.69
CA ALA A 56 -21.39 -7.30 -7.09
C ALA A 56 -21.30 -7.53 -8.61
N GLN A 57 -21.64 -6.53 -9.42
CA GLN A 57 -21.49 -6.63 -10.88
C GLN A 57 -20.03 -6.58 -11.29
N VAL A 58 -19.23 -5.68 -10.72
CA VAL A 58 -17.79 -5.56 -10.99
C VAL A 58 -17.05 -6.85 -10.63
N LEU A 59 -17.32 -7.43 -9.46
CA LEU A 59 -16.65 -8.66 -9.02
C LEU A 59 -17.03 -9.89 -9.86
N ARG A 60 -18.20 -9.88 -10.50
CA ARG A 60 -18.65 -10.94 -11.42
C ARG A 60 -18.34 -10.66 -12.88
N ASN A 61 -17.82 -9.48 -13.20
CA ASN A 61 -17.42 -9.14 -14.55
C ASN A 61 -16.29 -10.06 -15.01
N SER A 62 -16.42 -10.67 -16.19
CA SER A 62 -15.46 -11.68 -16.70
C SER A 62 -14.04 -11.13 -16.88
N GLU A 63 -13.90 -9.84 -17.16
CA GLU A 63 -12.58 -9.19 -17.29
C GLU A 63 -11.94 -8.90 -15.92
N MET A 64 -12.76 -8.60 -14.90
CA MET A 64 -12.28 -8.17 -13.58
C MET A 64 -12.13 -9.30 -12.59
N ALA A 65 -12.96 -10.34 -12.66
CA ALA A 65 -12.98 -11.41 -11.66
C ALA A 65 -11.61 -12.06 -11.42
N ASP A 66 -10.89 -12.39 -12.48
CA ASP A 66 -9.58 -13.02 -12.36
C ASP A 66 -8.50 -12.03 -11.90
N LYS A 67 -8.56 -10.77 -12.34
CA LYS A 67 -7.65 -9.70 -11.87
C LYS A 67 -7.84 -9.42 -10.38
N VAL A 68 -9.09 -9.40 -9.90
CA VAL A 68 -9.41 -9.20 -8.48
C VAL A 68 -8.93 -10.38 -7.65
N ARG A 69 -9.14 -11.62 -8.09
CA ARG A 69 -8.58 -12.79 -7.41
C ARG A 69 -7.05 -12.77 -7.38
N ALA A 70 -6.40 -12.39 -8.47
CA ALA A 70 -4.96 -12.27 -8.53
C ALA A 70 -4.43 -11.13 -7.63
N LEU A 71 -5.17 -10.01 -7.49
CA LEU A 71 -4.83 -8.91 -6.60
C LEU A 71 -4.73 -9.36 -5.14
N PHE A 72 -5.71 -10.12 -4.66
CA PHE A 72 -5.74 -10.59 -3.27
C PHE A 72 -4.98 -11.91 -3.08
N GLY A 73 -4.79 -12.68 -4.15
CA GLY A 73 -4.10 -13.96 -4.09
C GLY A 73 -4.73 -14.92 -3.08
N PRO A 74 -3.94 -15.51 -2.16
CA PRO A 74 -4.44 -16.44 -1.16
C PRO A 74 -5.40 -15.81 -0.15
N ASP A 75 -5.40 -14.47 -0.01
CA ASP A 75 -6.27 -13.76 0.92
C ASP A 75 -7.68 -13.57 0.36
N TRP A 76 -7.94 -13.94 -0.90
CA TRP A 76 -9.28 -13.82 -1.50
C TRP A 76 -10.32 -14.64 -0.75
N MET A 77 -10.04 -15.91 -0.51
CA MET A 77 -10.91 -16.81 0.22
C MET A 77 -10.37 -17.08 1.63
N PRO A 78 -11.25 -17.39 2.60
CA PRO A 78 -10.80 -17.72 3.93
C PRO A 78 -9.86 -18.93 3.86
N GLY A 79 -8.65 -18.75 4.34
CA GLY A 79 -7.70 -19.87 4.49
C GLY A 79 -8.15 -20.86 5.58
N THR A 80 -7.61 -22.06 5.57
CA THR A 80 -7.79 -23.00 6.69
C THR A 80 -7.21 -22.35 7.95
N PRO A 81 -8.00 -22.21 9.04
CA PRO A 81 -7.51 -21.61 10.27
C PRO A 81 -6.30 -22.41 10.79
N ARG A 82 -5.20 -21.72 11.06
CA ARG A 82 -4.12 -22.30 11.84
C ARG A 82 -4.46 -22.17 13.32
N ALA A 83 -4.14 -23.18 14.11
CA ALA A 83 -4.39 -23.14 15.54
C ALA A 83 -3.82 -21.83 16.16
N GLY A 84 -4.68 -21.08 16.86
CA GLY A 84 -4.32 -19.82 17.52
C GLY A 84 -4.46 -18.56 16.66
N GLN A 85 -4.87 -18.64 15.40
CA GLN A 85 -5.21 -17.45 14.61
C GLN A 85 -6.71 -17.17 14.64
N MET A 86 -7.07 -15.89 14.81
CA MET A 86 -8.46 -15.46 14.61
C MET A 86 -8.85 -15.74 13.14
N LEU A 87 -10.08 -16.23 12.96
CA LEU A 87 -10.69 -16.38 11.65
C LEU A 87 -10.89 -14.99 11.05
N VAL A 88 -9.98 -14.60 10.17
CA VAL A 88 -10.16 -13.43 9.33
C VAL A 88 -10.98 -13.88 8.13
N PRO A 89 -12.14 -13.26 7.86
CA PRO A 89 -12.86 -13.58 6.62
C PRO A 89 -11.95 -13.25 5.43
N GLY A 90 -12.03 -14.05 4.36
CA GLY A 90 -11.32 -13.75 3.12
C GLY A 90 -11.74 -12.39 2.56
N ALA A 91 -10.92 -11.82 1.68
CA ALA A 91 -11.17 -10.51 1.08
C ALA A 91 -12.53 -10.43 0.35
N GLU A 92 -13.04 -11.54 -0.18
CA GLU A 92 -14.36 -11.62 -0.81
C GLU A 92 -15.47 -11.14 0.13
N ALA A 93 -15.44 -11.53 1.40
CA ALA A 93 -16.45 -11.16 2.39
C ALA A 93 -16.54 -9.64 2.63
N TYR A 94 -15.46 -8.91 2.42
CA TYR A 94 -15.44 -7.45 2.55
C TYR A 94 -16.21 -6.72 1.45
N PHE A 95 -16.66 -7.43 0.43
CA PHE A 95 -17.43 -6.88 -0.68
C PHE A 95 -18.86 -7.41 -0.72
N GLU A 96 -19.28 -8.26 0.21
CA GLU A 96 -20.64 -8.84 0.24
C GLU A 96 -21.71 -7.76 0.38
N GLN A 97 -21.51 -6.80 1.28
CA GLN A 97 -22.39 -5.63 1.38
C GLN A 97 -21.74 -4.47 0.61
N GLY A 98 -21.88 -4.51 -0.71
CA GLY A 98 -21.31 -3.54 -1.62
C GLY A 98 -22.21 -2.34 -1.90
N ALA A 99 -21.61 -1.29 -2.44
CA ALA A 99 -22.27 -0.06 -2.83
C ALA A 99 -22.32 0.12 -4.36
N MET A 100 -22.91 1.23 -4.82
CA MET A 100 -22.77 1.72 -6.19
C MET A 100 -21.32 2.15 -6.43
N VAL A 101 -20.80 1.85 -7.60
CA VAL A 101 -19.47 2.31 -8.01
C VAL A 101 -19.40 3.83 -8.09
N ARG A 102 -18.19 4.36 -7.89
CA ARG A 102 -17.92 5.79 -8.01
C ARG A 102 -16.72 6.02 -8.91
N LEU A 103 -16.66 7.20 -9.53
CA LEU A 103 -15.48 7.63 -10.26
C LEU A 103 -14.67 8.58 -9.38
N LEU A 104 -13.38 8.30 -9.22
CA LEU A 104 -12.44 9.11 -8.48
C LEU A 104 -11.30 9.55 -9.39
N ARG A 105 -10.83 10.79 -9.20
CA ARG A 105 -9.54 11.23 -9.73
C ARG A 105 -8.54 11.32 -8.60
N ILE A 106 -7.43 10.61 -8.71
CA ILE A 106 -6.37 10.57 -7.69
C ILE A 106 -5.04 10.89 -8.37
N GLY A 107 -4.43 12.00 -7.99
CA GLY A 107 -3.15 12.42 -8.59
C GLY A 107 -3.21 12.59 -10.11
N GLY A 108 -4.36 12.99 -10.65
CA GLY A 108 -4.58 13.17 -12.09
C GLY A 108 -5.00 11.91 -12.86
N THR A 109 -5.03 10.73 -12.23
CA THR A 109 -5.48 9.46 -12.83
C THR A 109 -6.89 9.14 -12.38
N ASP A 110 -7.73 8.67 -13.31
CA ASP A 110 -9.12 8.29 -13.04
C ASP A 110 -9.23 6.82 -12.63
N TYR A 111 -9.99 6.56 -11.56
CA TYR A 111 -10.22 5.23 -10.98
C TYR A 111 -11.70 4.97 -10.78
N ILE A 112 -12.12 3.75 -11.07
CA ILE A 112 -13.41 3.21 -10.65
C ILE A 112 -13.23 2.71 -9.21
N ALA A 113 -13.97 3.30 -8.28
CA ALA A 113 -13.94 2.93 -6.87
C ALA A 113 -15.09 1.97 -6.57
N VAL A 114 -14.72 0.79 -6.10
CA VAL A 114 -15.61 -0.30 -5.68
C VAL A 114 -15.45 -0.48 -4.20
N SER A 115 -16.51 -0.30 -3.44
CA SER A 115 -16.46 -0.35 -1.98
C SER A 115 -17.46 -1.37 -1.42
N GLY A 116 -17.15 -1.89 -0.25
CA GLY A 116 -17.99 -2.83 0.46
C GLY A 116 -17.56 -3.02 1.90
N CYS A 117 -18.30 -3.86 2.61
CA CYS A 117 -18.00 -4.22 3.98
C CYS A 117 -18.50 -5.64 4.31
N VAL A 118 -17.99 -6.20 5.39
CA VAL A 118 -18.47 -7.47 5.94
C VAL A 118 -19.84 -7.23 6.58
N PRO A 119 -20.90 -7.96 6.18
CA PRO A 119 -22.23 -7.82 6.77
C PRO A 119 -22.20 -7.92 8.30
N GLY A 120 -22.86 -6.98 8.98
CA GLY A 120 -22.87 -6.89 10.44
C GLY A 120 -21.60 -6.31 11.08
N ASN A 121 -20.55 -6.03 10.30
CA ASN A 121 -19.28 -5.48 10.78
C ASN A 121 -18.78 -4.27 9.94
N CYS A 122 -19.69 -3.57 9.30
CA CYS A 122 -19.34 -2.45 8.40
C CYS A 122 -18.64 -1.28 9.10
N ASP A 123 -18.74 -1.16 10.41
CA ASP A 123 -18.04 -0.12 11.17
C ASP A 123 -16.54 -0.39 11.34
N SER A 124 -16.12 -1.66 11.24
CA SER A 124 -14.74 -2.08 11.51
C SER A 124 -14.10 -2.88 10.35
N ARG A 125 -14.90 -3.46 9.46
CA ARG A 125 -14.44 -4.32 8.36
C ARG A 125 -15.00 -3.86 7.04
N HIS A 126 -14.22 -3.10 6.30
CA HIS A 126 -14.62 -2.58 5.00
C HIS A 126 -13.46 -2.56 4.01
N ALA A 127 -13.80 -2.52 2.74
CA ALA A 127 -12.87 -2.54 1.64
C ALA A 127 -13.07 -1.39 0.67
N LEU A 128 -11.98 -1.00 0.06
CA LEU A 128 -11.93 -0.18 -1.14
C LEU A 128 -11.07 -0.89 -2.18
N LEU A 129 -11.61 -1.10 -3.37
CA LEU A 129 -10.89 -1.50 -4.57
C LEU A 129 -10.94 -0.34 -5.56
N LEU A 130 -9.77 0.08 -6.03
CA LEU A 130 -9.59 1.08 -7.08
C LEU A 130 -9.14 0.37 -8.35
N ILE A 131 -9.90 0.52 -9.42
CA ILE A 131 -9.58 0.01 -10.74
C ILE A 131 -9.24 1.22 -11.61
N GLU A 132 -8.00 1.32 -12.07
CA GLU A 132 -7.64 2.36 -13.03
C GLU A 132 -8.53 2.27 -14.28
N VAL A 133 -9.00 3.40 -14.78
CA VAL A 133 -9.81 3.41 -16.01
C VAL A 133 -8.98 2.80 -17.15
N GLY A 134 -9.53 1.73 -17.76
CA GLY A 134 -8.78 0.86 -18.69
C GLY A 134 -8.37 -0.48 -18.09
N GLY A 135 -8.55 -0.70 -16.78
CA GLY A 135 -8.42 -2.00 -16.11
C GLY A 135 -7.01 -2.58 -16.00
N GLY A 136 -5.96 -1.76 -16.25
CA GLY A 136 -4.57 -2.22 -16.23
C GLY A 136 -4.01 -2.38 -14.81
N ARG A 137 -4.33 -1.46 -13.91
CA ARG A 137 -3.83 -1.46 -12.52
C ARG A 137 -4.99 -1.48 -11.53
N LEU A 138 -4.83 -2.28 -10.50
CA LEU A 138 -5.76 -2.36 -9.37
C LEU A 138 -5.00 -2.11 -8.07
N PHE A 139 -5.63 -1.35 -7.18
CA PHE A 139 -5.15 -1.14 -5.82
C PHE A 139 -6.28 -1.44 -4.85
N ALA A 140 -5.99 -2.08 -3.74
CA ALA A 140 -6.99 -2.28 -2.72
C ALA A 140 -6.48 -1.97 -1.32
N ARG A 141 -7.43 -1.57 -0.48
CA ARG A 141 -7.27 -1.39 0.94
C ARG A 141 -8.39 -2.12 1.67
N LEU A 142 -8.01 -3.00 2.59
CA LEU A 142 -8.92 -3.62 3.54
C LEU A 142 -8.66 -3.06 4.94
N ASP A 143 -9.71 -2.61 5.61
CA ASP A 143 -9.68 -2.21 7.00
C ASP A 143 -10.25 -3.35 7.85
N GLU A 144 -9.49 -3.77 8.86
CA GLU A 144 -9.85 -4.87 9.75
C GLU A 144 -9.63 -4.47 11.20
N GLY A 145 -10.64 -3.79 11.78
CA GLY A 145 -10.66 -3.50 13.22
C GLY A 145 -9.44 -2.74 13.78
N GLY A 146 -8.78 -1.93 12.95
CA GLY A 146 -7.58 -1.17 13.32
C GLY A 146 -6.33 -1.57 12.55
N PHE A 147 -6.35 -2.70 11.85
CA PHE A 147 -5.32 -3.09 10.92
C PHE A 147 -5.71 -2.72 9.49
N VAL A 148 -4.74 -2.36 8.67
CA VAL A 148 -4.96 -2.00 7.27
C VAL A 148 -4.07 -2.85 6.40
N HIS A 149 -4.67 -3.52 5.42
CA HIS A 149 -3.96 -4.31 4.42
C HIS A 149 -4.04 -3.62 3.07
N TYR A 150 -2.93 -3.63 2.33
CA TYR A 150 -2.82 -3.01 1.02
C TYR A 150 -2.41 -4.05 -0.02
N TYR A 151 -3.05 -3.98 -1.19
CA TYR A 151 -2.82 -4.88 -2.30
C TYR A 151 -2.62 -4.10 -3.59
N GLY A 152 -1.85 -4.65 -4.52
CA GLY A 152 -1.60 -4.08 -5.84
C GLY A 152 -1.50 -5.17 -6.90
N TYR A 153 -2.11 -4.92 -8.07
CA TYR A 153 -2.05 -5.78 -9.25
C TYR A 153 -1.74 -4.92 -10.48
N GLY A 154 -0.92 -5.44 -11.41
CA GLY A 154 -0.47 -4.68 -12.57
C GLY A 154 0.34 -3.45 -12.19
N SER A 155 0.89 -3.45 -10.99
CA SER A 155 1.60 -2.30 -10.39
C SER A 155 3.13 -2.51 -10.40
N GLU A 156 3.64 -3.38 -11.27
CA GLU A 156 5.08 -3.56 -11.47
C GLU A 156 5.70 -2.21 -11.82
N GLY A 157 6.69 -1.79 -11.02
CA GLY A 157 7.30 -0.47 -11.11
C GLY A 157 6.61 0.63 -10.30
N VAL A 158 5.45 0.39 -9.67
CA VAL A 158 4.90 1.30 -8.68
C VAL A 158 5.48 0.95 -7.31
N MET A 159 6.13 1.91 -6.67
CA MET A 159 6.63 1.71 -5.29
C MET A 159 5.46 1.39 -4.35
N ARG A 160 5.69 0.49 -3.40
CA ARG A 160 4.67 0.09 -2.41
C ARG A 160 4.05 1.30 -1.72
N ASP A 161 4.85 2.27 -1.32
CA ASP A 161 4.39 3.48 -0.63
C ASP A 161 3.46 4.31 -1.52
N THR A 162 3.71 4.36 -2.83
CA THR A 162 2.84 5.04 -3.80
C THR A 162 1.50 4.34 -3.92
N ALA A 163 1.49 3.00 -3.99
CA ALA A 163 0.26 2.21 -4.02
C ALA A 163 -0.59 2.43 -2.76
N GLN A 164 0.04 2.47 -1.59
CA GLN A 164 -0.62 2.79 -0.32
C GLN A 164 -1.21 4.21 -0.33
N LEU A 165 -0.44 5.20 -0.79
CA LEU A 165 -0.90 6.60 -0.86
C LEU A 165 -2.10 6.78 -1.80
N ILE A 166 -2.13 6.06 -2.93
CA ILE A 166 -3.27 6.04 -3.86
C ILE A 166 -4.51 5.47 -3.15
N ALA A 167 -4.38 4.28 -2.53
CA ALA A 167 -5.48 3.62 -1.84
C ALA A 167 -6.00 4.46 -0.65
N ASP A 168 -5.11 5.08 0.12
CA ASP A 168 -5.45 5.96 1.23
C ASP A 168 -6.14 7.25 0.77
N SER A 169 -5.71 7.81 -0.34
CA SER A 169 -6.32 9.02 -0.89
C SER A 169 -7.74 8.76 -1.39
N GLY A 170 -7.94 7.65 -2.10
CA GLY A 170 -9.28 7.20 -2.49
C GLY A 170 -10.17 6.92 -1.29
N TYR A 171 -9.62 6.26 -0.28
CA TYR A 171 -10.34 5.96 0.95
C TYR A 171 -10.80 7.24 1.68
N ARG A 172 -9.91 8.22 1.86
CA ARG A 172 -10.26 9.50 2.50
C ARG A 172 -11.30 10.30 1.72
N ALA A 173 -11.28 10.22 0.39
CA ALA A 173 -12.29 10.89 -0.44
C ALA A 173 -13.68 10.29 -0.24
N LEU A 174 -13.79 8.95 -0.15
CA LEU A 174 -15.07 8.26 0.05
C LEU A 174 -15.56 8.28 1.50
N TYR A 175 -14.63 8.27 2.44
CA TYR A 175 -14.90 8.19 3.89
C TYR A 175 -14.20 9.36 4.61
N PRO A 176 -14.71 10.59 4.47
CA PRO A 176 -14.09 11.76 5.08
C PRO A 176 -14.09 11.64 6.62
N PRO A 177 -13.16 12.34 7.30
CA PRO A 177 -13.12 12.39 8.75
C PRO A 177 -14.49 12.72 9.37
N GLY A 178 -14.90 11.96 10.40
CA GLY A 178 -16.21 12.11 11.03
C GLY A 178 -17.37 11.38 10.34
N SER A 179 -17.12 10.69 9.21
CA SER A 179 -18.10 9.72 8.67
C SER A 179 -18.37 8.59 9.66
N ARG A 180 -19.54 7.92 9.53
CA ARG A 180 -19.90 6.80 10.43
C ARG A 180 -18.81 5.75 10.54
N TYR A 181 -18.13 5.47 9.44
CA TYR A 181 -17.06 4.47 9.32
C TYR A 181 -15.77 4.85 10.08
N GLN A 182 -15.59 6.11 10.44
CA GLN A 182 -14.41 6.55 11.23
C GLN A 182 -14.70 6.75 12.71
N ARG A 183 -15.96 6.89 13.12
CA ARG A 183 -16.34 7.09 14.55
C ARG A 183 -16.16 5.85 15.41
N ALA A 184 -16.07 4.67 14.80
CA ALA A 184 -15.84 3.41 15.53
C ALA A 184 -14.39 3.22 16.01
N ARG A 185 -13.47 4.17 15.72
CA ARG A 185 -12.04 4.09 16.08
C ARG A 185 -11.63 4.94 17.28
N THR A 186 -12.52 5.67 17.89
CA THR A 186 -12.28 6.47 19.10
C THR A 186 -12.96 5.85 20.30
#